data_7d5171665bb2f8fc2a91419129fd1a78
#
_entry.id   7d5171665bb2f8fc2a91419129fd1a78
#
_cell.length_a   1.000
_cell.length_b   1.000
_cell.length_c   1.000
_cell.angle_alpha   90.00
_cell.angle_beta   90.00
_cell.angle_gamma   90.00
#
_symmetry.space_group_name_H-M   'P 1'
#
loop_
_entity.id
_entity.type
_entity.pdbx_description
1 polymer ?
#
loop_
_entity_poly.entity_id
_entity_poly.type
_entity_poly.pdbx_seq_one_letter_code
_entity_poly.pdbx_strand_id
1 'polypeptide(L)'
;MSFTSLSFLGFVLVVAILYFTLFRKCQWFLLLLASIAFYMFSGPKYIVYISITAVTTYLFAGKIQKLHDREKKIIGEHDFSKEKKKSIKKQFTAKRKVWLLLDLVINLGMLCVIKYMDFALRGMSAVLAKFGVDWSKSVSFVLPLGISFYTFMTVGYILDVYWKRYRAEKNILKLALFTSYFPHIVQGPIGRYNKLAEQFNQRYKFDYDRVKKGLLLMLWGYFEKMVIADRLSIFANGVYAKWDEVTGLPLVLAIIFFSMQLYLDWTGCMDIARGVSQIFGIELERNFWHPYFSKNMPEFWRRWHITLGAWFKDYLLYPVSMSKLCKSI
;
A
#
# COMPACT_ATOMS: atom_id res chain seq x y z
N MET A 1 11.54 9.03 9.97
CA MET A 1 12.80 8.32 9.75
C MET A 1 12.86 7.97 8.27
N SER A 2 13.91 8.41 7.53
CA SER A 2 14.09 8.06 6.11
C SER A 2 14.78 6.70 5.97
N PHE A 3 14.49 5.94 4.92
CA PHE A 3 15.22 4.70 4.61
C PHE A 3 16.73 4.91 4.39
N THR A 4 17.13 6.10 3.93
CA THR A 4 18.53 6.47 3.69
C THR A 4 19.27 6.99 4.92
N SER A 5 18.64 7.04 6.09
CA SER A 5 19.27 7.56 7.32
C SER A 5 20.02 6.47 8.08
N LEU A 6 21.13 6.83 8.71
CA LEU A 6 21.87 5.95 9.63
C LEU A 6 21.00 5.48 10.80
N SER A 7 20.05 6.33 11.26
CA SER A 7 19.08 5.95 12.29
C SER A 7 18.18 4.80 11.86
N PHE A 8 17.84 4.70 10.56
CA PHE A 8 17.08 3.58 10.03
C PHE A 8 17.90 2.28 10.05
N LEU A 9 19.17 2.34 9.67
CA LEU A 9 20.06 1.16 9.74
C LEU A 9 20.24 0.67 11.19
N GLY A 10 20.46 1.60 12.14
CA GLY A 10 20.51 1.26 13.56
C GLY A 10 19.20 0.66 14.07
N PHE A 11 18.07 1.21 13.66
CA PHE A 11 16.74 0.66 13.99
C PHE A 11 16.56 -0.78 13.46
N VAL A 12 16.88 -1.03 12.19
CA VAL A 12 16.80 -2.38 11.59
C VAL A 12 17.71 -3.35 12.30
N LEU A 13 18.93 -2.94 12.66
CA LEU A 13 19.89 -3.78 13.39
C LEU A 13 19.34 -4.17 14.77
N VAL A 14 18.84 -3.21 15.55
CA VAL A 14 18.26 -3.47 16.88
C VAL A 14 17.06 -4.42 16.77
N VAL A 15 16.16 -4.15 15.81
CA VAL A 15 15.00 -5.03 15.58
C VAL A 15 15.46 -6.44 15.19
N ALA A 16 16.48 -6.58 14.32
CA ALA A 16 16.98 -7.89 13.91
C ALA A 16 17.60 -8.67 15.09
N ILE A 17 18.38 -8.01 15.94
CA ILE A 17 18.93 -8.65 17.14
C ILE A 17 17.79 -9.14 18.03
N LEU A 18 16.83 -8.30 18.36
CA LEU A 18 15.67 -8.67 19.20
C LEU A 18 14.83 -9.80 18.55
N TYR A 19 14.68 -9.77 17.23
CA TYR A 19 13.89 -10.74 16.47
C TYR A 19 14.45 -12.16 16.57
N PHE A 20 15.78 -12.31 16.46
CA PHE A 20 16.43 -13.60 16.50
C PHE A 20 16.90 -14.04 17.89
N THR A 21 16.85 -13.17 18.91
CA THR A 21 17.23 -13.50 20.27
C THR A 21 16.02 -13.57 21.21
N LEU A 22 15.47 -12.44 21.62
CA LEU A 22 14.47 -12.33 22.67
C LEU A 22 13.06 -12.75 22.20
N PHE A 23 12.67 -12.37 20.97
CA PHE A 23 11.30 -12.57 20.47
C PHE A 23 11.12 -13.81 19.59
N ARG A 24 11.99 -14.81 19.66
CA ARG A 24 11.91 -16.04 18.83
C ARG A 24 10.53 -16.72 18.82
N LYS A 25 9.77 -16.61 19.91
CA LYS A 25 8.43 -17.22 20.03
C LYS A 25 7.30 -16.31 19.51
N CYS A 26 7.50 -15.01 19.47
CA CYS A 26 6.50 -13.98 19.13
C CYS A 26 7.02 -12.98 18.09
N GLN A 27 7.70 -13.43 17.06
CA GLN A 27 8.35 -12.58 16.05
C GLN A 27 7.40 -11.57 15.41
N TRP A 28 6.20 -11.99 15.04
CA TRP A 28 5.19 -11.10 14.47
C TRP A 28 4.81 -9.95 15.40
N PHE A 29 4.80 -10.18 16.73
CA PHE A 29 4.48 -9.14 17.70
C PHE A 29 5.59 -8.10 17.81
N LEU A 30 6.85 -8.52 17.77
CA LEU A 30 7.98 -7.60 17.69
C LEU A 30 7.92 -6.74 16.40
N LEU A 31 7.59 -7.34 15.26
CA LEU A 31 7.44 -6.59 14.01
C LEU A 31 6.30 -5.56 14.10
N LEU A 32 5.21 -5.87 14.82
CA LEU A 32 4.15 -4.90 15.10
C LEU A 32 4.67 -3.74 15.96
N LEU A 33 5.37 -4.04 17.06
CA LEU A 33 5.93 -3.01 17.93
C LEU A 33 6.95 -2.13 17.18
N ALA A 34 7.81 -2.75 16.40
CA ALA A 34 8.77 -2.04 15.54
C ALA A 34 8.06 -1.15 14.51
N SER A 35 6.97 -1.63 13.91
CA SER A 35 6.17 -0.85 12.96
C SER A 35 5.50 0.35 13.63
N ILE A 36 4.94 0.17 14.82
CA ILE A 36 4.37 1.27 15.60
C ILE A 36 5.47 2.29 15.97
N ALA A 37 6.61 1.82 16.49
CA ALA A 37 7.74 2.68 16.81
C ALA A 37 8.22 3.48 15.60
N PHE A 38 8.41 2.82 14.45
CA PHE A 38 8.81 3.46 13.20
C PHE A 38 7.81 4.56 12.77
N TYR A 39 6.51 4.28 12.91
CA TYR A 39 5.45 5.23 12.58
C TYR A 39 5.44 6.44 13.54
N MET A 40 5.67 6.20 14.83
CA MET A 40 5.79 7.25 15.86
C MET A 40 6.95 8.22 15.58
N PHE A 41 8.09 7.73 15.06
CA PHE A 41 9.21 8.59 14.64
C PHE A 41 8.87 9.51 13.46
N SER A 42 7.86 9.16 12.66
CA SER A 42 7.40 9.99 11.53
C SER A 42 6.39 11.06 11.96
N GLY A 43 5.81 10.91 13.16
CA GLY A 43 4.89 11.85 13.76
C GLY A 43 3.78 11.15 14.55
N PRO A 44 3.77 11.22 15.88
CA PRO A 44 2.86 10.42 16.74
C PRO A 44 1.38 10.69 16.44
N LYS A 45 1.00 11.91 16.05
CA LYS A 45 -0.38 12.26 15.68
C LYS A 45 -0.92 11.47 14.48
N TYR A 46 -0.06 10.97 13.62
CA TYR A 46 -0.48 10.23 12.40
C TYR A 46 -0.88 8.79 12.68
N ILE A 47 -0.52 8.24 13.84
CA ILE A 47 -0.91 6.88 14.24
C ILE A 47 -2.43 6.72 14.33
N VAL A 48 -3.15 7.82 14.59
CA VAL A 48 -4.62 7.84 14.65
C VAL A 48 -5.23 7.38 13.32
N TYR A 49 -4.71 7.86 12.19
CA TYR A 49 -5.25 7.52 10.87
C TYR A 49 -5.09 6.04 10.53
N ILE A 50 -3.90 5.48 10.74
CA ILE A 50 -3.66 4.06 10.47
C ILE A 50 -4.42 3.16 11.46
N SER A 51 -4.60 3.62 12.70
CA SER A 51 -5.40 2.92 13.71
C SER A 51 -6.88 2.90 13.33
N ILE A 52 -7.43 4.02 12.88
CA ILE A 52 -8.81 4.08 12.36
C ILE A 52 -8.97 3.09 11.21
N THR A 53 -8.06 3.11 10.23
CA THR A 53 -8.10 2.18 9.10
C THR A 53 -8.06 0.73 9.55
N ALA A 54 -7.14 0.35 10.43
CA ALA A 54 -7.01 -1.02 10.92
C ALA A 54 -8.25 -1.49 11.70
N VAL A 55 -8.79 -0.62 12.57
CA VAL A 55 -9.95 -0.94 13.40
C VAL A 55 -11.22 -1.04 12.57
N THR A 56 -11.50 -0.07 11.69
CA THR A 56 -12.71 -0.08 10.85
C THR A 56 -12.70 -1.29 9.92
N THR A 57 -11.59 -1.53 9.22
CA THR A 57 -11.44 -2.69 8.33
C THR A 57 -11.61 -4.02 9.09
N TYR A 58 -11.03 -4.14 10.30
CA TYR A 58 -11.21 -5.34 11.15
C TYR A 58 -12.68 -5.57 11.50
N LEU A 59 -13.35 -4.53 12.00
CA LEU A 59 -14.75 -4.63 12.43
C LEU A 59 -15.68 -4.96 11.26
N PHE A 60 -15.53 -4.30 10.13
CA PHE A 60 -16.41 -4.51 8.98
C PHE A 60 -16.13 -5.83 8.24
N ALA A 61 -14.86 -6.22 8.11
CA ALA A 61 -14.52 -7.55 7.59
C ALA A 61 -15.09 -8.66 8.48
N GLY A 62 -15.03 -8.51 9.82
CA GLY A 62 -15.64 -9.42 10.77
C GLY A 62 -17.17 -9.49 10.64
N LYS A 63 -17.86 -8.36 10.40
CA LYS A 63 -19.31 -8.33 10.14
C LYS A 63 -19.65 -9.03 8.82
N ILE A 64 -18.88 -8.79 7.76
CA ILE A 64 -19.03 -9.46 6.45
C ILE A 64 -18.87 -10.98 6.63
N GLN A 65 -17.82 -11.42 7.34
CA GLN A 65 -17.58 -12.84 7.60
C GLN A 65 -18.73 -13.50 8.37
N LYS A 66 -19.23 -12.86 9.44
CA LYS A 66 -20.39 -13.36 10.19
C LYS A 66 -21.63 -13.51 9.33
N LEU A 67 -21.84 -12.60 8.37
CA LEU A 67 -22.95 -12.72 7.42
C LEU A 67 -22.74 -13.86 6.42
N HIS A 68 -21.50 -14.15 6.01
CA HIS A 68 -21.18 -15.32 5.19
C HIS A 68 -21.45 -16.63 5.94
N ASP A 69 -21.02 -16.70 7.20
CA ASP A 69 -21.20 -17.90 8.02
C ASP A 69 -22.70 -18.15 8.32
N ARG A 70 -23.47 -17.08 8.63
CA ARG A 70 -24.94 -17.18 8.82
C ARG A 70 -25.66 -17.61 7.53
N GLU A 71 -25.32 -17.03 6.37
CA GLU A 71 -25.89 -17.45 5.09
C GLU A 71 -25.64 -18.95 4.84
N LYS A 72 -24.39 -19.40 5.06
CA LYS A 72 -24.01 -20.81 4.88
C LYS A 72 -24.81 -21.73 5.82
N LYS A 73 -24.97 -21.33 7.09
CA LYS A 73 -25.71 -22.09 8.10
C LYS A 73 -27.18 -22.23 7.71
N ILE A 74 -27.89 -21.13 7.41
CA ILE A 74 -29.30 -21.11 7.05
C ILE A 74 -29.56 -21.96 5.81
N ILE A 75 -28.72 -21.87 4.77
CA ILE A 75 -28.90 -22.63 3.53
C ILE A 75 -28.58 -24.12 3.72
N GLY A 76 -27.69 -24.45 4.68
CA GLY A 76 -27.29 -25.83 4.96
C GLY A 76 -28.25 -26.60 5.87
N GLU A 77 -28.95 -25.90 6.78
CA GLU A 77 -29.87 -26.54 7.77
C GLU A 77 -31.26 -26.81 7.20
N HIS A 78 -31.63 -26.21 6.06
CA HIS A 78 -32.96 -26.36 5.47
C HIS A 78 -32.87 -26.68 3.98
N ASP A 79 -33.67 -27.60 3.53
CA ASP A 79 -33.79 -27.91 2.09
C ASP A 79 -34.78 -26.95 1.41
N PHE A 80 -34.25 -25.75 1.10
CA PHE A 80 -35.02 -24.73 0.42
C PHE A 80 -35.06 -24.94 -1.10
N SER A 81 -36.17 -24.52 -1.74
CA SER A 81 -36.27 -24.44 -3.18
C SER A 81 -35.15 -23.55 -3.75
N LYS A 82 -34.78 -23.74 -5.04
CA LYS A 82 -33.75 -22.92 -5.73
C LYS A 82 -34.08 -21.44 -5.66
N GLU A 83 -35.33 -21.05 -5.77
CA GLU A 83 -35.79 -19.66 -5.71
C GLU A 83 -35.57 -19.04 -4.32
N LYS A 84 -35.95 -19.78 -3.28
CA LYS A 84 -35.77 -19.34 -1.89
C LYS A 84 -34.28 -19.21 -1.52
N LYS A 85 -33.44 -20.17 -1.95
CA LYS A 85 -31.97 -20.10 -1.81
C LYS A 85 -31.40 -18.81 -2.51
N LYS A 86 -31.90 -18.46 -3.72
CA LYS A 86 -31.51 -17.25 -4.45
C LYS A 86 -31.94 -15.97 -3.73
N SER A 87 -33.14 -15.93 -3.18
CA SER A 87 -33.67 -14.78 -2.42
C SER A 87 -32.82 -14.54 -1.15
N ILE A 88 -32.55 -15.60 -0.36
CA ILE A 88 -31.69 -15.53 0.83
C ILE A 88 -30.30 -14.99 0.47
N LYS A 89 -29.64 -15.55 -0.57
CA LYS A 89 -28.33 -15.07 -1.03
C LYS A 89 -28.36 -13.59 -1.41
N LYS A 90 -29.42 -13.12 -2.09
CA LYS A 90 -29.59 -11.71 -2.47
C LYS A 90 -29.69 -10.81 -1.25
N GLN A 91 -30.47 -11.20 -0.23
CA GLN A 91 -30.60 -10.42 1.01
C GLN A 91 -29.28 -10.33 1.78
N PHE A 92 -28.54 -11.45 1.94
CA PHE A 92 -27.25 -11.45 2.62
C PHE A 92 -26.19 -10.65 1.83
N THR A 93 -26.23 -10.71 0.50
CA THR A 93 -25.33 -9.92 -0.36
C THR A 93 -25.59 -8.42 -0.20
N ALA A 94 -26.86 -7.99 -0.14
CA ALA A 94 -27.20 -6.60 0.11
C ALA A 94 -26.66 -6.11 1.48
N LYS A 95 -26.87 -6.93 2.55
CA LYS A 95 -26.34 -6.60 3.88
C LYS A 95 -24.80 -6.51 3.92
N ARG A 96 -24.11 -7.43 3.25
CA ARG A 96 -22.63 -7.38 3.15
C ARG A 96 -22.14 -6.16 2.38
N LYS A 97 -22.88 -5.77 1.32
CA LYS A 97 -22.55 -4.58 0.51
C LYS A 97 -22.59 -3.30 1.34
N VAL A 98 -23.53 -3.18 2.30
CA VAL A 98 -23.59 -2.03 3.21
C VAL A 98 -22.31 -1.91 4.04
N TRP A 99 -21.87 -3.00 4.67
CA TRP A 99 -20.64 -2.99 5.49
C TRP A 99 -19.39 -2.71 4.64
N LEU A 100 -19.33 -3.26 3.43
CA LEU A 100 -18.26 -2.96 2.48
C LEU A 100 -18.24 -1.47 2.13
N LEU A 101 -19.38 -0.89 1.76
CA LEU A 101 -19.47 0.52 1.39
C LEU A 101 -19.11 1.45 2.55
N LEU A 102 -19.52 1.11 3.77
CA LEU A 102 -19.13 1.88 4.97
C LEU A 102 -17.61 1.90 5.15
N ASP A 103 -16.92 0.77 5.00
CA ASP A 103 -15.46 0.72 5.10
C ASP A 103 -14.80 1.53 3.98
N LEU A 104 -15.27 1.38 2.74
CA LEU A 104 -14.75 2.13 1.61
C LEU A 104 -14.94 3.65 1.79
N VAL A 105 -16.11 4.08 2.24
CA VAL A 105 -16.40 5.51 2.48
C VAL A 105 -15.50 6.07 3.58
N ILE A 106 -15.28 5.34 4.67
CA ILE A 106 -14.40 5.80 5.75
C ILE A 106 -12.95 5.87 5.27
N ASN A 107 -12.41 4.79 4.71
CA ASN A 107 -10.99 4.71 4.38
C ASN A 107 -10.61 5.53 3.14
N LEU A 108 -11.39 5.45 2.04
CA LEU A 108 -11.17 6.28 0.86
C LEU A 108 -11.57 7.74 1.11
N GLY A 109 -12.63 7.99 1.88
CA GLY A 109 -13.05 9.34 2.28
C GLY A 109 -11.96 10.03 3.09
N MET A 110 -11.37 9.34 4.08
CA MET A 110 -10.23 9.85 4.85
C MET A 110 -9.03 10.16 3.94
N LEU A 111 -8.71 9.27 3.00
CA LEU A 111 -7.65 9.52 2.02
C LEU A 111 -7.95 10.73 1.15
N CYS A 112 -9.19 10.85 0.64
CA CYS A 112 -9.61 11.98 -0.20
C CYS A 112 -9.56 13.31 0.56
N VAL A 113 -10.06 13.34 1.79
CA VAL A 113 -10.02 14.55 2.63
C VAL A 113 -8.58 14.98 2.88
N ILE A 114 -7.71 14.09 3.34
CA ILE A 114 -6.34 14.44 3.71
C ILE A 114 -5.52 14.87 2.48
N LYS A 115 -5.72 14.22 1.33
CA LYS A 115 -4.89 14.43 0.14
C LYS A 115 -5.41 15.54 -0.77
N TYR A 116 -6.72 15.72 -0.87
CA TYR A 116 -7.33 16.57 -1.89
C TYR A 116 -8.15 17.73 -1.35
N MET A 117 -8.35 17.85 -0.02
CA MET A 117 -9.18 18.93 0.55
C MET A 117 -8.62 20.32 0.23
N ASP A 118 -7.30 20.52 0.37
CA ASP A 118 -6.67 21.81 0.05
C ASP A 118 -6.85 22.18 -1.43
N PHE A 119 -6.66 21.22 -2.34
CA PHE A 119 -6.93 21.40 -3.77
C PHE A 119 -8.41 21.77 -4.03
N ALA A 120 -9.35 21.06 -3.39
CA ALA A 120 -10.77 21.33 -3.53
C ALA A 120 -11.16 22.74 -3.00
N LEU A 121 -10.60 23.12 -1.84
CA LEU A 121 -10.84 24.44 -1.24
C LEU A 121 -10.27 25.58 -2.10
N ARG A 122 -9.05 25.42 -2.63
CA ARG A 122 -8.45 26.41 -3.56
C ARG A 122 -9.25 26.54 -4.85
N GLY A 123 -9.69 25.40 -5.42
CA GLY A 123 -10.55 25.40 -6.61
C GLY A 123 -11.89 26.11 -6.35
N MET A 124 -12.52 25.84 -5.21
CA MET A 124 -13.76 26.50 -4.80
C MET A 124 -13.56 28.01 -4.57
N SER A 125 -12.48 28.40 -3.90
CA SER A 125 -12.11 29.81 -3.73
C SER A 125 -11.95 30.54 -5.07
N ALA A 126 -11.26 29.93 -6.05
CA ALA A 126 -11.09 30.48 -7.38
C ALA A 126 -12.43 30.65 -8.14
N VAL A 127 -13.37 29.72 -7.95
CA VAL A 127 -14.73 29.83 -8.53
C VAL A 127 -15.53 30.93 -7.85
N LEU A 128 -15.54 30.98 -6.51
CA LEU A 128 -16.26 32.00 -5.75
C LEU A 128 -15.75 33.42 -6.00
N ALA A 129 -14.46 33.60 -6.20
CA ALA A 129 -13.86 34.89 -6.56
C ALA A 129 -14.43 35.46 -7.87
N LYS A 130 -14.78 34.59 -8.84
CA LYS A 130 -15.46 35.03 -10.08
C LYS A 130 -16.86 35.59 -9.84
N PHE A 131 -17.49 35.24 -8.72
CA PHE A 131 -18.81 35.78 -8.31
C PHE A 131 -18.69 36.89 -7.26
N GLY A 132 -17.46 37.45 -7.06
CA GLY A 132 -17.24 38.56 -6.12
C GLY A 132 -17.22 38.14 -4.64
N VAL A 133 -17.17 36.84 -4.36
CA VAL A 133 -17.07 36.29 -3.00
C VAL A 133 -15.63 36.00 -2.67
N ASP A 134 -15.04 36.79 -1.79
CA ASP A 134 -13.69 36.56 -1.29
C ASP A 134 -13.72 35.52 -0.16
N TRP A 135 -13.37 34.27 -0.50
CA TRP A 135 -13.31 33.17 0.44
C TRP A 135 -11.96 32.44 0.35
N SER A 136 -11.04 32.88 1.20
CA SER A 136 -9.67 32.36 1.24
C SER A 136 -9.44 31.45 2.45
N LYS A 137 -10.06 30.27 2.49
CA LYS A 137 -9.73 29.25 3.48
C LYS A 137 -8.81 28.18 2.84
N SER A 138 -7.58 28.10 3.28
CA SER A 138 -6.68 26.98 3.00
C SER A 138 -6.55 26.10 4.24
N VAL A 139 -6.63 24.80 4.07
CA VAL A 139 -6.41 23.82 5.14
C VAL A 139 -5.28 22.91 4.70
N SER A 140 -4.10 23.11 5.27
CA SER A 140 -2.95 22.25 4.99
C SER A 140 -2.96 21.03 5.94
N PHE A 141 -3.38 19.88 5.44
CA PHE A 141 -3.14 18.62 6.13
C PHE A 141 -1.73 18.12 5.82
N VAL A 142 -0.95 17.84 6.85
CA VAL A 142 0.31 17.12 6.63
C VAL A 142 -0.02 15.66 6.32
N LEU A 143 0.43 15.19 5.17
CA LEU A 143 0.12 13.86 4.66
C LEU A 143 0.73 12.78 5.57
N PRO A 144 -0.08 11.90 6.19
CA PRO A 144 0.44 10.79 6.98
C PRO A 144 1.27 9.84 6.13
N LEU A 145 2.37 9.33 6.71
CA LEU A 145 3.25 8.39 6.04
C LEU A 145 2.47 7.17 5.54
N GLY A 146 2.60 6.86 4.26
CA GLY A 146 2.06 5.66 3.65
C GLY A 146 0.53 5.57 3.54
N ILE A 147 -0.22 6.67 3.77
CA ILE A 147 -1.70 6.64 3.77
C ILE A 147 -2.29 5.99 2.52
N SER A 148 -1.77 6.28 1.34
CA SER A 148 -2.24 5.67 0.10
C SER A 148 -1.97 4.17 0.06
N PHE A 149 -0.77 3.75 0.51
CA PHE A 149 -0.35 2.34 0.49
C PHE A 149 -1.22 1.48 1.40
N TYR A 150 -1.34 1.84 2.68
CA TYR A 150 -2.13 1.04 3.60
C TYR A 150 -3.64 1.09 3.28
N THR A 151 -4.14 2.19 2.71
CA THR A 151 -5.53 2.26 2.24
C THR A 151 -5.77 1.28 1.09
N PHE A 152 -4.90 1.22 0.07
CA PHE A 152 -5.04 0.23 -1.01
C PHE A 152 -4.95 -1.20 -0.50
N MET A 153 -4.05 -1.47 0.45
CA MET A 153 -3.91 -2.80 1.05
C MET A 153 -5.17 -3.23 1.81
N THR A 154 -5.74 -2.35 2.64
CA THR A 154 -6.94 -2.65 3.43
C THR A 154 -8.19 -2.72 2.58
N VAL A 155 -8.33 -1.86 1.56
CA VAL A 155 -9.40 -1.97 0.56
C VAL A 155 -9.32 -3.29 -0.20
N GLY A 156 -8.13 -3.72 -0.64
CA GLY A 156 -7.93 -5.04 -1.24
C GLY A 156 -8.36 -6.17 -0.29
N TYR A 157 -7.93 -6.09 0.98
CA TYR A 157 -8.29 -7.08 2.00
C TYR A 157 -9.81 -7.21 2.22
N ILE A 158 -10.52 -6.10 2.42
CA ILE A 158 -11.98 -6.17 2.68
C ILE A 158 -12.75 -6.64 1.46
N LEU A 159 -12.32 -6.29 0.24
CA LEU A 159 -12.89 -6.79 -1.01
C LEU A 159 -12.69 -8.31 -1.14
N ASP A 160 -11.52 -8.83 -0.79
CA ASP A 160 -11.24 -10.26 -0.83
C ASP A 160 -12.09 -11.03 0.19
N VAL A 161 -12.29 -10.49 1.39
CA VAL A 161 -13.23 -11.06 2.38
C VAL A 161 -14.68 -11.02 1.85
N TYR A 162 -15.08 -9.91 1.23
CA TYR A 162 -16.41 -9.78 0.64
C TYR A 162 -16.65 -10.79 -0.49
N TRP A 163 -15.66 -11.07 -1.32
CA TRP A 163 -15.74 -12.07 -2.41
C TRP A 163 -15.49 -13.51 -1.96
N LYS A 164 -15.28 -13.74 -0.64
CA LYS A 164 -14.98 -15.07 -0.07
C LYS A 164 -13.66 -15.68 -0.56
N ARG A 165 -12.70 -14.85 -0.99
CA ARG A 165 -11.38 -15.36 -1.42
C ARG A 165 -10.59 -15.91 -0.23
N TYR A 166 -10.74 -15.29 0.94
CA TYR A 166 -10.26 -15.80 2.23
C TYR A 166 -11.12 -15.32 3.40
N ARG A 167 -10.91 -15.87 4.58
CA ARG A 167 -11.65 -15.53 5.79
C ARG A 167 -11.11 -14.26 6.43
N ALA A 168 -11.99 -13.50 7.10
CA ALA A 168 -11.56 -12.36 7.87
C ALA A 168 -10.64 -12.78 9.03
N GLU A 169 -9.60 -11.98 9.26
CA GLU A 169 -8.66 -12.17 10.37
C GLU A 169 -9.38 -12.01 11.70
N LYS A 170 -9.07 -12.91 12.65
CA LYS A 170 -9.66 -12.91 13.98
C LYS A 170 -8.87 -12.08 14.98
N ASN A 171 -7.60 -11.81 14.71
CA ASN A 171 -6.71 -11.06 15.58
C ASN A 171 -6.45 -9.66 15.02
N ILE A 172 -6.99 -8.64 15.68
CA ILE A 172 -6.81 -7.24 15.28
C ILE A 172 -5.33 -6.83 15.20
N LEU A 173 -4.47 -7.37 16.08
CA LEU A 173 -3.05 -7.03 16.08
C LEU A 173 -2.32 -7.56 14.84
N LYS A 174 -2.74 -8.72 14.32
CA LYS A 174 -2.19 -9.25 13.07
C LYS A 174 -2.63 -8.42 11.87
N LEU A 175 -3.87 -7.95 11.86
CA LEU A 175 -4.33 -7.03 10.82
C LEU A 175 -3.62 -5.67 10.94
N ALA A 176 -3.41 -5.18 12.17
CA ALA A 176 -2.63 -3.98 12.41
C ALA A 176 -1.17 -4.12 11.93
N LEU A 177 -0.53 -5.28 12.15
CA LEU A 177 0.79 -5.57 11.57
C LEU A 177 0.76 -5.51 10.04
N PHE A 178 -0.22 -6.14 9.41
CA PHE A 178 -0.36 -6.11 7.95
C PHE A 178 -0.48 -4.67 7.41
N THR A 179 -1.26 -3.82 8.08
CA THR A 179 -1.47 -2.42 7.65
C THR A 179 -0.28 -1.52 7.92
N SER A 180 0.49 -1.79 8.99
CA SER A 180 1.55 -0.90 9.49
C SER A 180 2.97 -1.40 9.24
N TYR A 181 3.17 -2.58 8.66
CA TYR A 181 4.48 -3.22 8.52
C TYR A 181 5.53 -2.26 7.96
N PHE A 182 6.52 -1.89 8.79
CA PHE A 182 7.40 -0.74 8.56
C PHE A 182 8.23 -0.82 7.26
N PRO A 183 8.68 -1.99 6.76
CA PRO A 183 9.47 -2.01 5.53
C PRO A 183 8.67 -1.59 4.30
N HIS A 184 7.37 -1.90 4.23
CA HIS A 184 6.59 -1.58 3.03
C HIS A 184 5.75 -0.30 3.12
N ILE A 185 5.53 0.26 4.32
CA ILE A 185 4.58 1.36 4.51
C ILE A 185 5.02 2.67 3.85
N VAL A 186 6.31 2.88 3.64
CA VAL A 186 6.86 4.12 3.05
C VAL A 186 6.72 4.11 1.53
N GLN A 187 7.34 3.13 0.88
CA GLN A 187 7.42 2.99 -0.58
C GLN A 187 7.52 1.52 -0.99
N GLY A 188 6.96 0.61 -0.20
CA GLY A 188 7.01 -0.81 -0.51
C GLY A 188 5.98 -1.25 -1.56
N PRO A 189 6.02 -2.51 -1.99
CA PRO A 189 5.00 -3.09 -2.86
C PRO A 189 3.66 -3.18 -2.14
N ILE A 190 2.54 -3.05 -2.88
CA ILE A 190 1.19 -3.21 -2.32
C ILE A 190 0.98 -4.68 -1.98
N GLY A 191 1.15 -5.01 -0.70
CA GLY A 191 1.07 -6.38 -0.20
C GLY A 191 -0.35 -6.92 -0.21
N ARG A 192 -0.50 -8.21 -0.50
CA ARG A 192 -1.77 -8.93 -0.34
C ARG A 192 -1.81 -9.64 1.00
N TYR A 193 -2.97 -9.53 1.67
CA TYR A 193 -3.12 -10.08 3.02
C TYR A 193 -2.79 -11.57 3.10
N ASN A 194 -3.31 -12.41 2.20
CA ASN A 194 -3.07 -13.84 2.21
C ASN A 194 -1.58 -14.20 2.14
N LYS A 195 -0.80 -13.52 1.30
CA LYS A 195 0.63 -13.78 1.13
C LYS A 195 1.46 -13.35 2.35
N LEU A 196 1.15 -12.18 2.93
CA LEU A 196 1.89 -11.66 4.07
C LEU A 196 1.47 -12.30 5.40
N ALA A 197 0.17 -12.56 5.59
CA ALA A 197 -0.33 -13.16 6.83
C ALA A 197 0.23 -14.56 7.08
N GLU A 198 0.38 -15.37 6.02
CA GLU A 198 1.02 -16.68 6.13
C GLU A 198 2.47 -16.56 6.61
N GLN A 199 3.23 -15.63 6.05
CA GLN A 199 4.61 -15.38 6.41
C GLN A 199 4.76 -14.81 7.83
N PHE A 200 3.89 -13.87 8.25
CA PHE A 200 3.90 -13.35 9.61
C PHE A 200 3.59 -14.42 10.67
N ASN A 201 2.85 -15.46 10.32
CA ASN A 201 2.53 -16.56 11.23
C ASN A 201 3.65 -17.61 11.35
N GLN A 202 4.62 -17.60 10.46
CA GLN A 202 5.77 -18.49 10.49
C GLN A 202 6.80 -18.00 11.50
N ARG A 203 7.64 -18.93 11.97
CA ARG A 203 8.79 -18.62 12.83
C ARG A 203 10.08 -18.84 12.06
N TYR A 204 10.88 -17.80 11.98
CA TYR A 204 12.13 -17.84 11.24
C TYR A 204 13.31 -17.94 12.18
N LYS A 205 14.15 -18.94 11.95
CA LYS A 205 15.47 -19.02 12.59
C LYS A 205 16.43 -18.08 11.86
N PHE A 206 17.51 -17.70 12.56
CA PHE A 206 18.60 -16.99 11.88
C PHE A 206 19.18 -17.89 10.79
N ASP A 207 19.29 -17.33 9.60
CA ASP A 207 19.84 -17.97 8.41
C ASP A 207 20.79 -16.99 7.75
N TYR A 208 22.07 -17.32 7.73
CA TYR A 208 23.13 -16.46 7.22
C TYR A 208 22.93 -16.11 5.75
N ASP A 209 22.60 -17.09 4.90
CA ASP A 209 22.44 -16.85 3.46
C ASP A 209 21.26 -15.95 3.15
N ARG A 210 20.15 -16.11 3.88
CA ARG A 210 18.98 -15.22 3.76
C ARG A 210 19.31 -13.79 4.20
N VAL A 211 19.97 -13.64 5.34
CA VAL A 211 20.38 -12.32 5.86
C VAL A 211 21.37 -11.67 4.91
N LYS A 212 22.38 -12.39 4.42
CA LYS A 212 23.34 -11.92 3.43
C LYS A 212 22.66 -11.44 2.16
N LYS A 213 21.72 -12.22 1.60
CA LYS A 213 20.95 -11.83 0.41
C LYS A 213 20.12 -10.56 0.67
N GLY A 214 19.47 -10.47 1.85
CA GLY A 214 18.73 -9.27 2.25
C GLY A 214 19.62 -8.03 2.34
N LEU A 215 20.79 -8.15 2.96
CA LEU A 215 21.76 -7.05 3.04
C LEU A 215 22.31 -6.64 1.67
N LEU A 216 22.61 -7.60 0.80
CA LEU A 216 23.06 -7.30 -0.57
C LEU A 216 21.97 -6.56 -1.36
N LEU A 217 20.71 -6.97 -1.21
CA LEU A 217 19.59 -6.29 -1.86
C LEU A 217 19.40 -4.87 -1.31
N MET A 218 19.56 -4.67 0.01
CA MET A 218 19.57 -3.33 0.61
C MET A 218 20.70 -2.46 0.05
N LEU A 219 21.92 -3.00 -0.01
CA LEU A 219 23.09 -2.28 -0.55
C LEU A 219 22.87 -1.90 -2.02
N TRP A 220 22.29 -2.79 -2.80
CA TRP A 220 21.92 -2.51 -4.19
C TRP A 220 20.88 -1.37 -4.26
N GLY A 221 19.84 -1.41 -3.45
CA GLY A 221 18.85 -0.34 -3.37
C GLY A 221 19.44 1.00 -2.93
N TYR A 222 20.38 1.02 -1.98
CA TYR A 222 21.12 2.23 -1.62
C TYR A 222 21.98 2.76 -2.77
N PHE A 223 22.63 1.87 -3.52
CA PHE A 223 23.39 2.27 -4.71
C PHE A 223 22.49 2.92 -5.77
N GLU A 224 21.37 2.27 -6.11
CA GLU A 224 20.40 2.82 -7.06
C GLU A 224 19.87 4.20 -6.62
N LYS A 225 19.49 4.33 -5.34
CA LYS A 225 18.91 5.57 -4.80
C LYS A 225 19.95 6.67 -4.63
N MET A 226 21.01 6.41 -3.86
CA MET A 226 21.92 7.48 -3.39
C MET A 226 23.04 7.78 -4.37
N VAL A 227 23.54 6.77 -5.10
CA VAL A 227 24.67 6.93 -6.01
C VAL A 227 24.19 7.32 -7.40
N ILE A 228 23.08 6.77 -7.88
CA ILE A 228 22.60 7.05 -9.24
C ILE A 228 21.46 8.06 -9.21
N ALA A 229 20.31 7.73 -8.63
CA ALA A 229 19.09 8.53 -8.74
C ALA A 229 19.28 9.95 -8.17
N ASP A 230 19.84 10.10 -6.97
CA ASP A 230 20.06 11.41 -6.34
C ASP A 230 21.06 12.26 -7.13
N ARG A 231 22.05 11.66 -7.79
CA ARG A 231 23.01 12.40 -8.63
C ARG A 231 22.38 12.86 -9.95
N LEU A 232 21.61 11.99 -10.60
CA LEU A 232 20.89 12.36 -11.82
C LEU A 232 19.85 13.45 -11.56
N SER A 233 19.22 13.45 -10.36
CA SER A 233 18.24 14.46 -9.97
C SER A 233 18.84 15.87 -9.89
N ILE A 234 20.10 16.01 -9.45
CA ILE A 234 20.78 17.31 -9.37
C ILE A 234 20.87 17.95 -10.75
N PHE A 235 21.31 17.20 -11.75
CA PHE A 235 21.41 17.68 -13.11
C PHE A 235 20.04 17.99 -13.73
N ALA A 236 19.10 17.02 -13.64
CA ALA A 236 17.77 17.18 -14.23
C ALA A 236 17.02 18.38 -13.64
N ASN A 237 17.03 18.51 -12.30
CA ASN A 237 16.39 19.65 -11.63
C ASN A 237 17.09 20.98 -11.93
N GLY A 238 18.42 20.99 -12.07
CA GLY A 238 19.17 22.19 -12.44
C GLY A 238 18.79 22.69 -13.84
N VAL A 239 18.62 21.79 -14.80
CA VAL A 239 18.17 22.15 -16.15
C VAL A 239 16.70 22.59 -16.14
N TYR A 240 15.81 21.86 -15.44
CA TYR A 240 14.40 22.23 -15.37
C TYR A 240 14.13 23.54 -14.64
N ALA A 241 14.98 23.93 -13.69
CA ALA A 241 14.86 25.23 -13.03
C ALA A 241 15.12 26.40 -13.99
N LYS A 242 15.81 26.17 -15.13
CA LYS A 242 16.16 27.14 -16.16
C LYS A 242 15.69 26.68 -17.55
N TRP A 243 14.53 26.03 -17.62
CA TRP A 243 14.05 25.40 -18.84
C TRP A 243 13.87 26.39 -20.02
N ASP A 244 13.63 27.66 -19.75
CA ASP A 244 13.45 28.75 -20.70
C ASP A 244 14.78 29.31 -21.22
N GLU A 245 15.89 29.14 -20.48
CA GLU A 245 17.25 29.58 -20.85
C GLU A 245 18.05 28.45 -21.54
N VAL A 246 17.69 27.19 -21.30
CA VAL A 246 18.47 26.02 -21.74
C VAL A 246 17.85 25.38 -22.97
N THR A 247 18.67 25.22 -24.03
CA THR A 247 18.26 24.60 -25.30
C THR A 247 19.24 23.52 -25.74
N GLY A 248 18.80 22.64 -26.64
CA GLY A 248 19.63 21.61 -27.27
C GLY A 248 19.97 20.43 -26.37
N LEU A 249 21.21 19.96 -26.43
CA LEU A 249 21.65 18.72 -25.80
C LEU A 249 21.39 18.63 -24.28
N PRO A 250 21.62 19.66 -23.47
CA PRO A 250 21.35 19.60 -22.03
C PRO A 250 19.89 19.30 -21.70
N LEU A 251 18.93 19.81 -22.49
CA LEU A 251 17.51 19.53 -22.29
C LEU A 251 17.17 18.06 -22.59
N VAL A 252 17.73 17.51 -23.68
CA VAL A 252 17.57 16.07 -24.03
C VAL A 252 18.15 15.18 -22.94
N LEU A 253 19.36 15.52 -22.44
CA LEU A 253 19.98 14.78 -21.34
C LEU A 253 19.15 14.87 -20.05
N ALA A 254 18.56 16.03 -19.75
CA ALA A 254 17.71 16.20 -18.58
C ALA A 254 16.47 15.29 -18.62
N ILE A 255 15.84 15.13 -19.79
CA ILE A 255 14.68 14.22 -19.97
C ILE A 255 15.11 12.76 -19.75
N ILE A 256 16.25 12.34 -20.31
CA ILE A 256 16.77 10.98 -20.13
C ILE A 256 17.11 10.75 -18.65
N PHE A 257 17.84 11.67 -18.02
CA PHE A 257 18.27 11.55 -16.63
C PHE A 257 17.09 11.58 -15.66
N PHE A 258 16.07 12.40 -15.92
CA PHE A 258 14.84 12.39 -15.15
C PHE A 258 14.11 11.05 -15.22
N SER A 259 14.03 10.47 -16.42
CA SER A 259 13.40 9.14 -16.60
C SER A 259 14.18 8.05 -15.84
N MET A 260 15.51 8.06 -15.92
CA MET A 260 16.36 7.13 -15.17
C MET A 260 16.26 7.37 -13.66
N GLN A 261 16.29 8.62 -13.22
CA GLN A 261 16.16 9.03 -11.83
C GLN A 261 14.84 8.53 -11.24
N LEU A 262 13.71 8.76 -11.92
CA LEU A 262 12.39 8.32 -11.47
C LEU A 262 12.33 6.80 -11.27
N TYR A 263 12.89 6.02 -12.18
CA TYR A 263 12.92 4.57 -12.10
C TYR A 263 13.80 4.08 -10.96
N LEU A 264 15.04 4.58 -10.87
CA LEU A 264 16.02 4.11 -9.90
C LEU A 264 15.71 4.59 -8.47
N ASP A 265 15.10 5.75 -8.32
CA ASP A 265 14.60 6.25 -7.03
C ASP A 265 13.55 5.33 -6.44
N TRP A 266 12.57 4.93 -7.24
CA TRP A 266 11.51 4.04 -6.80
C TRP A 266 12.00 2.60 -6.61
N THR A 267 12.78 2.08 -7.55
CA THR A 267 13.33 0.71 -7.45
C THR A 267 14.25 0.58 -6.25
N GLY A 268 15.14 1.54 -6.05
CA GLY A 268 16.08 1.54 -4.94
C GLY A 268 15.37 1.54 -3.58
N CYS A 269 14.38 2.41 -3.38
CA CYS A 269 13.60 2.41 -2.13
C CYS A 269 12.85 1.09 -1.92
N MET A 270 12.29 0.49 -2.98
CA MET A 270 11.61 -0.79 -2.89
C MET A 270 12.57 -1.96 -2.63
N ASP A 271 13.76 -1.93 -3.19
CA ASP A 271 14.77 -2.97 -2.95
C ASP A 271 15.36 -2.86 -1.55
N ILE A 272 15.49 -1.66 -0.98
CA ILE A 272 15.78 -1.49 0.46
C ILE A 272 14.67 -2.13 1.30
N ALA A 273 13.40 -1.82 1.03
CA ALA A 273 12.27 -2.39 1.77
C ALA A 273 12.20 -3.91 1.67
N ARG A 274 12.44 -4.47 0.48
CA ARG A 274 12.49 -5.92 0.22
C ARG A 274 13.67 -6.56 0.93
N GLY A 275 14.84 -5.96 0.88
CA GLY A 275 16.04 -6.44 1.55
C GLY A 275 15.87 -6.49 3.07
N VAL A 276 15.32 -5.44 3.68
CA VAL A 276 14.98 -5.42 5.11
C VAL A 276 13.99 -6.53 5.45
N SER A 277 12.93 -6.69 4.68
CA SER A 277 11.93 -7.74 4.92
C SER A 277 12.52 -9.14 4.80
N GLN A 278 13.42 -9.35 3.83
CA GLN A 278 14.11 -10.62 3.61
C GLN A 278 15.00 -11.02 4.79
N ILE A 279 15.61 -10.06 5.48
CA ILE A 279 16.36 -10.33 6.74
C ILE A 279 15.45 -11.04 7.75
N PHE A 280 14.20 -10.60 7.90
CA PHE A 280 13.21 -11.19 8.80
C PHE A 280 12.55 -12.46 8.26
N GLY A 281 12.87 -12.89 7.03
CA GLY A 281 12.26 -14.05 6.38
C GLY A 281 10.96 -13.74 5.65
N ILE A 282 10.61 -12.45 5.49
CA ILE A 282 9.39 -12.02 4.81
C ILE A 282 9.74 -11.57 3.40
N GLU A 283 9.15 -12.23 2.41
CA GLU A 283 9.35 -11.93 1.01
C GLU A 283 8.28 -10.95 0.53
N LEU A 284 8.71 -9.76 0.12
CA LEU A 284 7.87 -8.77 -0.55
C LEU A 284 7.95 -8.94 -2.07
N GLU A 285 6.85 -8.67 -2.75
CA GLU A 285 6.77 -8.77 -4.21
C GLU A 285 7.68 -7.73 -4.90
N ARG A 286 8.19 -8.07 -6.08
CA ARG A 286 8.93 -7.14 -6.92
C ARG A 286 7.95 -6.20 -7.62
N ASN A 287 8.31 -4.91 -7.72
CA ASN A 287 7.47 -3.90 -8.38
C ASN A 287 7.97 -3.46 -9.76
N PHE A 288 9.25 -3.66 -10.05
CA PHE A 288 9.85 -3.28 -11.32
C PHE A 288 10.66 -4.44 -11.92
N TRP A 289 10.56 -4.61 -13.24
CA TRP A 289 11.30 -5.62 -13.99
C TRP A 289 11.79 -5.07 -15.32
N HIS A 290 12.90 -4.30 -15.31
CA HIS A 290 13.50 -3.69 -16.49
C HIS A 290 12.47 -3.04 -17.45
N PRO A 291 11.65 -2.07 -16.99
CA PRO A 291 10.52 -1.56 -17.75
C PRO A 291 10.93 -0.86 -19.06
N TYR A 292 12.06 -0.18 -19.07
CA TYR A 292 12.53 0.54 -20.25
C TYR A 292 13.02 -0.36 -21.39
N PHE A 293 13.19 -1.66 -21.16
CA PHE A 293 13.47 -2.66 -22.20
C PHE A 293 12.21 -3.32 -22.76
N SER A 294 11.05 -2.73 -22.54
CA SER A 294 9.77 -3.23 -23.05
C SER A 294 9.62 -2.94 -24.55
N LYS A 295 9.08 -3.88 -25.28
CA LYS A 295 8.85 -3.76 -26.73
C LYS A 295 7.59 -2.97 -27.10
N ASN A 296 6.66 -2.81 -26.15
CA ASN A 296 5.39 -2.12 -26.34
C ASN A 296 4.82 -1.62 -25.00
N MET A 297 3.83 -0.72 -25.05
CA MET A 297 3.23 -0.12 -23.85
C MET A 297 2.54 -1.14 -22.92
N PRO A 298 1.80 -2.15 -23.40
CA PRO A 298 1.27 -3.19 -22.51
C PRO A 298 2.35 -3.97 -21.76
N GLU A 299 3.49 -4.22 -22.36
CA GLU A 299 4.63 -4.85 -21.70
C GLU A 299 5.28 -3.93 -20.69
N PHE A 300 5.42 -2.63 -21.02
CA PHE A 300 5.90 -1.61 -20.08
C PHE A 300 5.09 -1.63 -18.79
N TRP A 301 3.77 -1.53 -18.84
CA TRP A 301 2.91 -1.54 -17.67
C TRP A 301 2.90 -2.88 -16.92
N ARG A 302 3.22 -4.01 -17.54
CA ARG A 302 3.43 -5.29 -16.86
C ARG A 302 4.74 -5.34 -16.07
N ARG A 303 5.71 -4.47 -16.40
CA ARG A 303 7.04 -4.39 -15.78
C ARG A 303 7.21 -3.18 -14.85
N TRP A 304 6.33 -2.18 -14.96
CA TRP A 304 6.30 -0.97 -14.16
C TRP A 304 5.23 -1.06 -13.09
N HIS A 305 5.61 -0.80 -11.82
CA HIS A 305 4.72 -0.81 -10.66
C HIS A 305 3.75 -2.01 -10.63
N ILE A 306 4.33 -3.20 -10.70
CA ILE A 306 3.63 -4.47 -10.95
C ILE A 306 2.49 -4.71 -9.96
N THR A 307 2.72 -4.43 -8.66
CA THR A 307 1.71 -4.68 -7.61
C THR A 307 0.53 -3.73 -7.72
N LEU A 308 0.74 -2.47 -8.13
CA LEU A 308 -0.34 -1.52 -8.39
C LEU A 308 -1.15 -1.94 -9.62
N GLY A 309 -0.47 -2.32 -10.72
CA GLY A 309 -1.13 -2.84 -11.92
C GLY A 309 -1.99 -4.07 -11.63
N ALA A 310 -1.45 -5.01 -10.83
CA ALA A 310 -2.19 -6.20 -10.38
C ALA A 310 -3.38 -5.82 -9.48
N TRP A 311 -3.21 -4.82 -8.61
CA TRP A 311 -4.29 -4.32 -7.76
C TRP A 311 -5.44 -3.74 -8.58
N PHE A 312 -5.15 -2.84 -9.54
CA PHE A 312 -6.17 -2.26 -10.43
C PHE A 312 -6.87 -3.33 -11.27
N LYS A 313 -6.14 -4.30 -11.77
CA LYS A 313 -6.70 -5.40 -12.55
C LYS A 313 -7.70 -6.20 -11.74
N ASP A 314 -7.35 -6.58 -10.49
CA ASP A 314 -8.13 -7.52 -9.68
C ASP A 314 -9.29 -6.87 -8.94
N TYR A 315 -9.15 -5.60 -8.54
CA TYR A 315 -10.14 -4.93 -7.70
C TYR A 315 -10.97 -3.87 -8.44
N LEU A 316 -10.51 -3.39 -9.60
CA LEU A 316 -11.23 -2.41 -10.39
C LEU A 316 -11.65 -2.97 -11.75
N LEU A 317 -10.69 -3.38 -12.58
CA LEU A 317 -10.96 -3.77 -13.97
C LEU A 317 -11.88 -5.00 -14.06
N TYR A 318 -11.53 -6.09 -13.41
CA TYR A 318 -12.34 -7.32 -13.46
C TYR A 318 -13.75 -7.13 -12.88
N PRO A 319 -13.96 -6.54 -11.68
CA PRO A 319 -15.30 -6.30 -11.18
C PRO A 319 -16.16 -5.41 -12.09
N VAL A 320 -15.56 -4.39 -12.72
CA VAL A 320 -16.27 -3.50 -13.65
C VAL A 320 -16.62 -4.23 -14.94
N SER A 321 -15.67 -4.93 -15.56
CA SER A 321 -15.89 -5.67 -16.81
C SER A 321 -16.91 -6.81 -16.68
N MET A 322 -17.01 -7.40 -15.47
CA MET A 322 -18.00 -8.44 -15.18
C MET A 322 -19.36 -7.87 -14.74
N SER A 323 -19.48 -6.55 -14.59
CA SER A 323 -20.74 -5.89 -14.23
C SER A 323 -21.75 -5.95 -15.37
N LYS A 324 -23.05 -5.86 -15.02
CA LYS A 324 -24.13 -5.82 -16.04
C LYS A 324 -24.02 -4.61 -16.97
N LEU A 325 -23.46 -3.49 -16.49
CA LEU A 325 -23.24 -2.27 -17.29
C LEU A 325 -22.28 -2.51 -18.48
N CYS A 326 -21.20 -3.26 -18.29
CA CYS A 326 -20.25 -3.54 -19.39
C CYS A 326 -20.68 -4.72 -20.26
N LYS A 327 -21.65 -5.54 -19.84
CA LYS A 327 -22.19 -6.63 -20.67
C LYS A 327 -23.32 -6.20 -21.60
N SER A 328 -23.80 -4.96 -21.44
CA SER A 328 -24.86 -4.36 -22.27
C SER A 328 -24.31 -3.38 -23.31
N ILE A 329 -23.00 -3.20 -23.37
CA ILE A 329 -22.26 -2.50 -24.42
C ILE A 329 -21.50 -3.55 -25.27
#